data_786325a4e9907664adaf3089d14ff884
#
_entry.id   786325a4e9907664adaf3089d14ff884
#
_cell.length_a   1.000
_cell.length_b   1.000
_cell.length_c   1.000
_cell.angle_alpha   90.00
_cell.angle_beta   90.00
_cell.angle_gamma   90.00
#
_symmetry.space_group_name_H-M   'P 1'
#
loop_
_entity.id
_entity.type
_entity.pdbx_description
1 polymer ?
#
loop_
_entity_poly.entity_id
_entity_poly.type
_entity_poly.pdbx_seq_one_letter_code
_entity_poly.pdbx_strand_id
1 'polypeptide(L)'
;MVRQRQADLLLIAATVIAACGWIFSREAIAGMPVFAFLGLRFFFAALLLLPFCRGFRPQKQHWPKLIISGLWFALNLCLWIYSVSTTASLGEGAFIMSLSMMFVPLTAWVMMKVRPPRAWWECLPIAVVGLGLLSLHMPIAFHPSQGWFLLTALVQSIWFCYTSRCARGVPLIPLTTVQLAITGIVGLTISAAVERWDQPMTLPTLGWLVASIVIATSLRFGLQMKGQKYAAVASAAIIMVLEPLLTVIAAALWYGEQLPLQKIIGGVLILVAQLWFRWRMLKP
;
A
#
# COMPACT_ATOMS: atom_id res chain seq x y z
N MET A 1 16.44 10.48 22.77
CA MET A 1 14.98 10.36 23.07
C MET A 1 14.11 11.34 22.27
N VAL A 2 14.39 12.66 22.22
CA VAL A 2 13.55 13.65 21.51
C VAL A 2 13.43 13.35 20.01
N ARG A 3 14.53 13.04 19.31
CA ARG A 3 14.52 12.71 17.87
C ARG A 3 13.71 11.45 17.55
N GLN A 4 13.72 10.44 18.42
CA GLN A 4 12.96 9.20 18.21
C GLN A 4 11.45 9.45 18.35
N ARG A 5 11.01 10.17 19.40
CA ARG A 5 9.60 10.56 19.56
C ARG A 5 9.08 11.36 18.37
N GLN A 6 9.87 12.31 17.87
CA GLN A 6 9.51 13.06 16.66
C GLN A 6 9.40 12.15 15.44
N ALA A 7 10.30 11.18 15.28
CA ALA A 7 10.24 10.21 14.18
C ALA A 7 9.01 9.30 14.26
N ASP A 8 8.67 8.83 15.47
CA ASP A 8 7.48 8.02 15.70
C ASP A 8 6.19 8.83 15.39
N LEU A 9 6.13 10.09 15.79
CA LEU A 9 5.00 10.99 15.46
C LEU A 9 4.86 11.21 13.94
N LEU A 10 5.97 11.38 13.21
CA LEU A 10 5.96 11.49 11.75
C LEU A 10 5.42 10.21 11.09
N LEU A 11 5.78 9.04 11.62
CA LEU A 11 5.28 7.76 11.12
C LEU A 11 3.81 7.56 11.43
N ILE A 12 3.35 7.94 12.63
CA ILE A 12 1.92 7.91 12.98
C ILE A 12 1.13 8.81 12.04
N ALA A 13 1.58 10.05 11.82
CA ALA A 13 0.94 10.97 10.88
C ALA A 13 0.91 10.39 9.46
N ALA A 14 2.01 9.81 8.98
CA ALA A 14 2.07 9.16 7.68
C ALA A 14 1.09 7.98 7.57
N THR A 15 0.92 7.20 8.63
CA THR A 15 0.00 6.04 8.65
C THR A 15 -1.46 6.48 8.68
N VAL A 16 -1.78 7.54 9.45
CA VAL A 16 -3.13 8.15 9.43
C VAL A 16 -3.46 8.70 8.05
N ILE A 17 -2.53 9.43 7.44
CA ILE A 17 -2.70 9.96 6.07
C ILE A 17 -2.86 8.83 5.06
N ALA A 18 -2.14 7.71 5.23
CA ALA A 18 -2.29 6.53 4.38
C ALA A 18 -3.71 5.95 4.47
N ALA A 19 -4.24 5.81 5.67
CA ALA A 19 -5.61 5.34 5.90
C ALA A 19 -6.65 6.28 5.26
N CYS A 20 -6.51 7.60 5.44
CA CYS A 20 -7.36 8.60 4.75
C CYS A 20 -7.22 8.52 3.23
N GLY A 21 -6.07 8.15 2.73
CA GLY A 21 -5.81 8.00 1.30
C GLY A 21 -6.68 6.95 0.60
N TRP A 22 -7.19 5.96 1.33
CA TRP A 22 -8.18 5.00 0.83
C TRP A 22 -9.52 5.70 0.54
N ILE A 23 -9.96 6.56 1.47
CA ILE A 23 -11.19 7.35 1.31
C ILE A 23 -11.02 8.31 0.14
N PHE A 24 -9.94 9.09 0.11
CA PHE A 24 -9.67 10.03 -1.00
C PHE A 24 -9.68 9.34 -2.36
N SER A 25 -9.13 8.12 -2.43
CA SER A 25 -9.13 7.34 -3.66
C SER A 25 -10.55 6.92 -4.05
N ARG A 26 -11.34 6.42 -3.11
CA ARG A 26 -12.71 5.97 -3.36
C ARG A 26 -13.62 7.13 -3.78
N GLU A 27 -13.52 8.28 -3.12
CA GLU A 27 -14.28 9.48 -3.46
C GLU A 27 -13.88 10.03 -4.84
N ALA A 28 -12.59 10.03 -5.17
CA ALA A 28 -12.13 10.48 -6.47
C ALA A 28 -12.63 9.58 -7.62
N ILE A 29 -12.51 8.24 -7.48
CA ILE A 29 -12.96 7.30 -8.52
C ILE A 29 -14.48 7.20 -8.65
N ALA A 30 -15.25 7.74 -7.71
CA ALA A 30 -16.69 7.88 -7.85
C ALA A 30 -17.08 8.92 -8.91
N GLY A 31 -16.20 9.88 -9.20
CA GLY A 31 -16.46 10.97 -10.15
C GLY A 31 -15.50 11.02 -11.35
N MET A 32 -14.58 10.04 -11.51
CA MET A 32 -13.67 9.97 -12.64
C MET A 32 -13.23 8.53 -12.94
N PRO A 33 -12.76 8.23 -14.16
CA PRO A 33 -12.28 6.91 -14.52
C PRO A 33 -11.15 6.43 -13.59
N VAL A 34 -11.18 5.13 -13.24
CA VAL A 34 -10.34 4.53 -12.19
C VAL A 34 -8.84 4.63 -12.50
N PHE A 35 -8.45 4.26 -13.73
CA PHE A 35 -7.04 4.32 -14.16
C PHE A 35 -6.60 5.73 -14.51
N ALA A 36 -7.54 6.62 -14.93
CA ALA A 36 -7.27 8.05 -15.07
C ALA A 36 -6.86 8.67 -13.72
N PHE A 37 -7.63 8.39 -12.68
CA PHE A 37 -7.29 8.82 -11.32
C PHE A 37 -5.90 8.32 -10.90
N LEU A 38 -5.65 7.03 -11.07
CA LEU A 38 -4.36 6.43 -10.73
C LEU A 38 -3.22 7.14 -11.47
N GLY A 39 -3.39 7.27 -12.79
CA GLY A 39 -2.40 7.86 -13.66
C GLY A 39 -2.08 9.30 -13.30
N LEU A 40 -3.09 10.16 -13.18
CA LEU A 40 -2.91 11.57 -12.80
C LEU A 40 -2.30 11.70 -11.40
N ARG A 41 -2.82 10.95 -10.43
CA ARG A 41 -2.31 10.98 -9.05
C ARG A 41 -0.81 10.72 -8.98
N PHE A 42 -0.35 9.65 -9.60
CA PHE A 42 1.05 9.24 -9.47
C PHE A 42 1.97 10.01 -10.41
N PHE A 43 1.48 10.44 -11.57
CA PHE A 43 2.24 11.30 -12.48
C PHE A 43 2.55 12.66 -11.82
N PHE A 44 1.55 13.34 -11.28
CA PHE A 44 1.77 14.62 -10.60
C PHE A 44 2.55 14.46 -9.29
N ALA A 45 2.36 13.37 -8.54
CA ALA A 45 3.17 13.09 -7.37
C ALA A 45 4.66 12.87 -7.73
N ALA A 46 4.95 12.22 -8.86
CA ALA A 46 6.31 12.10 -9.37
C ALA A 46 6.92 13.46 -9.70
N LEU A 47 6.16 14.35 -10.36
CA LEU A 47 6.61 15.71 -10.66
C LEU A 47 6.92 16.51 -9.39
N LEU A 48 6.10 16.38 -8.34
CA LEU A 48 6.33 17.03 -7.05
C LEU A 48 7.59 16.51 -6.33
N LEU A 49 7.96 15.23 -6.54
CA LEU A 49 9.16 14.66 -5.95
C LEU A 49 10.43 14.89 -6.81
N LEU A 50 10.29 15.22 -8.09
CA LEU A 50 11.40 15.40 -9.01
C LEU A 50 12.47 16.42 -8.52
N PRO A 51 12.11 17.59 -7.94
CA PRO A 51 13.10 18.52 -7.42
C PRO A 51 14.02 17.96 -6.34
N PHE A 52 13.53 16.95 -5.59
CA PHE A 52 14.30 16.28 -4.52
C PHE A 52 15.27 15.20 -5.04
N CYS A 53 15.20 14.89 -6.34
CA CYS A 53 16.15 14.00 -7.02
C CYS A 53 17.42 14.71 -7.51
N ARG A 54 17.59 16.01 -7.21
CA ARG A 54 18.75 16.81 -7.65
C ARG A 54 20.07 16.17 -7.23
N GLY A 55 20.99 16.04 -8.18
CA GLY A 55 22.30 15.42 -7.97
C GLY A 55 22.35 13.90 -8.16
N PHE A 56 21.23 13.20 -8.29
CA PHE A 56 21.22 11.80 -8.64
C PHE A 56 21.27 11.62 -10.16
N ARG A 57 22.33 11.00 -10.65
CA ARG A 57 22.47 10.58 -12.05
C ARG A 57 22.57 9.05 -12.08
N PRO A 58 21.47 8.35 -12.44
CA PRO A 58 21.51 6.89 -12.51
C PRO A 58 22.48 6.45 -13.60
N GLN A 59 23.41 5.57 -13.24
CA GLN A 59 24.25 4.90 -14.21
C GLN A 59 23.39 4.02 -15.13
N LYS A 60 23.80 3.83 -16.39
CA LYS A 60 23.03 3.02 -17.38
C LYS A 60 22.63 1.64 -16.84
N GLN A 61 23.45 1.02 -16.02
CA GLN A 61 23.19 -0.28 -15.40
C GLN A 61 22.06 -0.31 -14.35
N HIS A 62 21.66 0.85 -13.83
CA HIS A 62 20.56 0.94 -12.84
C HIS A 62 19.18 1.05 -13.50
N TRP A 63 19.11 1.55 -14.74
CA TRP A 63 17.82 1.78 -15.43
C TRP A 63 16.95 0.53 -15.57
N PRO A 64 17.46 -0.66 -15.99
CA PRO A 64 16.62 -1.85 -16.07
C PRO A 64 15.99 -2.24 -14.73
N LYS A 65 16.77 -2.13 -13.64
CA LYS A 65 16.29 -2.43 -12.28
C LYS A 65 15.21 -1.44 -11.83
N LEU A 66 15.40 -0.15 -12.11
CA LEU A 66 14.45 0.91 -11.80
C LEU A 66 13.14 0.71 -12.58
N ILE A 67 13.23 0.43 -13.88
CA ILE A 67 12.06 0.22 -14.74
C ILE A 67 11.27 -1.01 -14.27
N ILE A 68 11.93 -2.14 -14.06
CA ILE A 68 11.27 -3.37 -13.59
C ILE A 68 10.62 -3.15 -12.22
N SER A 69 11.29 -2.44 -11.30
CA SER A 69 10.71 -2.09 -10.00
C SER A 69 9.49 -1.19 -10.14
N GLY A 70 9.54 -0.23 -11.06
CA GLY A 70 8.41 0.65 -11.38
C GLY A 70 7.23 -0.09 -12.01
N LEU A 71 7.49 -1.06 -12.89
CA LEU A 71 6.44 -1.89 -13.49
C LEU A 71 5.75 -2.80 -12.47
N TRP A 72 6.50 -3.42 -11.54
CA TRP A 72 5.90 -4.17 -10.43
C TRP A 72 5.06 -3.27 -9.53
N PHE A 73 5.53 -2.04 -9.27
CA PHE A 73 4.77 -1.06 -8.49
C PHE A 73 3.50 -0.61 -9.22
N ALA A 74 3.60 -0.35 -10.51
CA ALA A 74 2.45 0.01 -11.35
C ALA A 74 1.40 -1.10 -11.37
N LEU A 75 1.82 -2.36 -11.60
CA LEU A 75 0.93 -3.52 -11.56
C LEU A 75 0.23 -3.63 -10.21
N ASN A 76 0.98 -3.51 -9.11
CA ASN A 76 0.43 -3.55 -7.77
C ASN A 76 -0.65 -2.47 -7.57
N LEU A 77 -0.38 -1.24 -7.98
CA LEU A 77 -1.30 -0.12 -7.78
C LEU A 77 -2.51 -0.16 -8.74
N CYS A 78 -2.34 -0.67 -9.96
CA CYS A 78 -3.46 -0.91 -10.87
C CYS A 78 -4.42 -1.96 -10.30
N LEU A 79 -3.90 -3.06 -9.77
CA LEU A 79 -4.71 -4.08 -9.10
C LEU A 79 -5.37 -3.53 -7.84
N TRP A 80 -4.64 -2.74 -7.04
CA TRP A 80 -5.17 -2.14 -5.83
C TRP A 80 -6.33 -1.19 -6.12
N ILE A 81 -6.18 -0.26 -7.07
CA ILE A 81 -7.25 0.70 -7.38
C ILE A 81 -8.47 0.02 -7.99
N TYR A 82 -8.26 -1.01 -8.81
CA TYR A 82 -9.33 -1.85 -9.33
C TYR A 82 -10.06 -2.59 -8.19
N SER A 83 -9.32 -3.13 -7.22
CA SER A 83 -9.93 -3.75 -6.03
C SER A 83 -10.76 -2.75 -5.24
N VAL A 84 -10.26 -1.51 -5.06
CA VAL A 84 -11.00 -0.42 -4.39
C VAL A 84 -12.26 -0.03 -5.15
N SER A 85 -12.23 -0.03 -6.48
CA SER A 85 -13.41 0.31 -7.30
C SER A 85 -14.52 -0.73 -7.24
N THR A 86 -14.17 -1.99 -6.96
CA THR A 86 -15.11 -3.13 -6.97
C THR A 86 -15.55 -3.56 -5.57
N THR A 87 -14.96 -3.01 -4.51
CA THR A 87 -15.26 -3.43 -3.13
C THR A 87 -16.44 -2.68 -2.54
N ALA A 88 -17.22 -3.38 -1.72
CA ALA A 88 -18.24 -2.78 -0.87
C ALA A 88 -17.65 -2.23 0.45
N SER A 89 -16.54 -2.82 0.95
CA SER A 89 -15.93 -2.48 2.23
C SER A 89 -14.44 -2.18 2.08
N LEU A 90 -14.04 -0.96 2.39
CA LEU A 90 -12.63 -0.55 2.41
C LEU A 90 -11.87 -1.19 3.58
N GLY A 91 -12.54 -1.33 4.73
CA GLY A 91 -11.94 -1.93 5.92
C GLY A 91 -11.53 -3.39 5.69
N GLU A 92 -12.40 -4.18 5.04
CA GLU A 92 -12.09 -5.56 4.67
C GLU A 92 -10.92 -5.62 3.70
N GLY A 93 -10.93 -4.77 2.66
CA GLY A 93 -9.84 -4.67 1.69
C GLY A 93 -8.50 -4.34 2.34
N ALA A 94 -8.48 -3.41 3.29
CA ALA A 94 -7.27 -3.02 4.01
C ALA A 94 -6.68 -4.16 4.84
N PHE A 95 -7.50 -4.96 5.50
CA PHE A 95 -7.02 -6.15 6.22
C PHE A 95 -6.44 -7.21 5.27
N ILE A 96 -7.11 -7.50 4.15
CA ILE A 96 -6.59 -8.46 3.16
C ILE A 96 -5.25 -7.96 2.58
N MET A 97 -5.16 -6.67 2.26
CA MET A 97 -3.91 -6.06 1.77
C MET A 97 -2.77 -6.17 2.76
N SER A 98 -3.06 -6.12 4.06
CA SER A 98 -2.03 -6.26 5.10
C SER A 98 -1.32 -7.62 5.07
N LEU A 99 -1.96 -8.68 4.54
CA LEU A 99 -1.35 -10.00 4.34
C LEU A 99 -0.14 -9.96 3.40
N SER A 100 0.03 -8.90 2.61
CA SER A 100 1.23 -8.74 1.79
C SER A 100 2.52 -8.93 2.60
N MET A 101 2.55 -8.47 3.87
CA MET A 101 3.68 -8.65 4.76
C MET A 101 3.89 -10.11 5.19
N MET A 102 2.81 -10.91 5.24
CA MET A 102 2.90 -12.35 5.48
C MET A 102 3.37 -13.11 4.24
N PHE A 103 3.13 -12.59 3.04
CA PHE A 103 3.64 -13.17 1.80
C PHE A 103 5.11 -12.86 1.54
N VAL A 104 5.68 -11.80 2.13
CA VAL A 104 7.09 -11.40 1.92
C VAL A 104 8.08 -12.55 2.17
N PRO A 105 8.04 -13.33 3.27
CA PRO A 105 8.97 -14.44 3.48
C PRO A 105 8.83 -15.55 2.43
N LEU A 106 7.61 -15.84 1.99
CA LEU A 106 7.33 -16.83 0.93
C LEU A 106 7.92 -16.36 -0.41
N THR A 107 7.67 -15.11 -0.76
CA THR A 107 8.22 -14.49 -1.97
C THR A 107 9.75 -14.43 -1.93
N ALA A 108 10.33 -14.09 -0.78
CA ALA A 108 11.77 -14.10 -0.58
C ALA A 108 12.36 -15.53 -0.73
N TRP A 109 11.64 -16.53 -0.28
CA TRP A 109 12.07 -17.93 -0.48
C TRP A 109 12.09 -18.31 -1.96
N VAL A 110 11.05 -18.00 -2.70
CA VAL A 110 10.97 -18.30 -4.15
C VAL A 110 12.01 -17.49 -4.94
N MET A 111 12.10 -16.17 -4.72
CA MET A 111 12.93 -15.27 -5.52
C MET A 111 14.40 -15.22 -5.10
N MET A 112 14.67 -15.42 -3.81
CA MET A 112 16.02 -15.24 -3.23
C MET A 112 16.59 -16.51 -2.62
N LYS A 113 15.80 -17.60 -2.61
CA LYS A 113 16.16 -18.87 -1.96
C LYS A 113 16.41 -18.75 -0.44
N VAL A 114 15.88 -17.70 0.19
CA VAL A 114 15.98 -17.47 1.64
C VAL A 114 14.78 -18.14 2.29
N ARG A 115 15.02 -19.19 3.07
CA ARG A 115 13.94 -19.94 3.75
C ARG A 115 13.21 -19.06 4.76
N PRO A 116 11.87 -19.16 4.84
CA PRO A 116 11.11 -18.48 5.86
C PRO A 116 11.57 -18.88 7.27
N PRO A 117 11.68 -17.93 8.21
CA PRO A 117 12.04 -18.23 9.58
C PRO A 117 10.96 -19.08 10.27
N ARG A 118 11.33 -19.84 11.30
CA ARG A 118 10.36 -20.68 12.06
C ARG A 118 9.17 -19.89 12.57
N ALA A 119 9.38 -18.68 13.04
CA ALA A 119 8.34 -17.77 13.51
C ALA A 119 7.25 -17.50 12.44
N TRP A 120 7.59 -17.53 11.15
CA TRP A 120 6.63 -17.35 10.08
C TRP A 120 5.64 -18.53 9.99
N TRP A 121 6.14 -19.76 10.13
CA TRP A 121 5.29 -20.95 10.11
C TRP A 121 4.35 -21.01 11.32
N GLU A 122 4.75 -20.46 12.47
CA GLU A 122 3.91 -20.34 13.66
C GLU A 122 2.78 -19.31 13.47
N CYS A 123 3.07 -18.20 12.77
CA CYS A 123 2.12 -17.10 12.55
C CYS A 123 1.16 -17.37 11.37
N LEU A 124 1.57 -18.17 10.38
CA LEU A 124 0.80 -18.43 9.17
C LEU A 124 -0.61 -19.01 9.45
N PRO A 125 -0.79 -20.02 10.31
CA PRO A 125 -2.13 -20.54 10.62
C PRO A 125 -3.05 -19.47 11.21
N ILE A 126 -2.54 -18.60 12.08
CA ILE A 126 -3.31 -17.51 12.70
C ILE A 126 -3.78 -16.53 11.61
N ALA A 127 -2.90 -16.17 10.68
CA ALA A 127 -3.25 -15.28 9.57
C ALA A 127 -4.28 -15.93 8.62
N VAL A 128 -4.16 -17.23 8.35
CA VAL A 128 -5.11 -17.97 7.49
C VAL A 128 -6.48 -18.08 8.14
N VAL A 129 -6.56 -18.37 9.44
CA VAL A 129 -7.83 -18.36 10.20
C VAL A 129 -8.43 -16.96 10.20
N GLY A 130 -7.61 -15.94 10.42
CA GLY A 130 -8.06 -14.53 10.38
C GLY A 130 -8.63 -14.15 9.01
N LEU A 131 -7.97 -14.55 7.91
CA LEU A 131 -8.48 -14.33 6.56
C LEU A 131 -9.79 -15.09 6.33
N GLY A 132 -9.88 -16.33 6.78
CA GLY A 132 -11.12 -17.11 6.68
C GLY A 132 -12.30 -16.43 7.36
N LEU A 133 -12.11 -15.98 8.61
CA LEU A 133 -13.16 -15.25 9.36
C LEU A 133 -13.52 -13.92 8.70
N LEU A 134 -12.55 -13.22 8.09
CA LEU A 134 -12.78 -11.97 7.39
C LEU A 134 -13.58 -12.15 6.09
N SER A 135 -13.27 -13.19 5.33
CA SER A 135 -13.77 -13.42 3.97
C SER A 135 -15.03 -14.26 3.88
N LEU A 136 -15.28 -15.12 4.88
CA LEU A 136 -16.44 -16.01 4.87
C LEU A 136 -17.70 -15.29 5.32
N HIS A 137 -18.69 -15.25 4.45
CA HIS A 137 -20.06 -14.86 4.77
C HIS A 137 -20.93 -16.13 4.87
N MET A 138 -21.91 -16.11 5.75
CA MET A 138 -22.95 -17.14 5.74
C MET A 138 -24.16 -16.65 4.88
N PRO A 139 -24.56 -17.34 3.81
CA PRO A 139 -23.97 -18.54 3.21
C PRO A 139 -22.61 -18.24 2.56
N ILE A 140 -21.73 -19.26 2.51
CA ILE A 140 -20.34 -19.14 2.06
C ILE A 140 -20.30 -18.55 0.63
N ALA A 141 -20.06 -17.26 0.51
CA ALA A 141 -19.92 -16.55 -0.76
C ALA A 141 -18.62 -15.75 -0.74
N PHE A 142 -17.71 -16.08 -1.66
CA PHE A 142 -16.50 -15.31 -1.89
C PHE A 142 -16.83 -14.13 -2.80
N HIS A 143 -16.64 -12.91 -2.32
CA HIS A 143 -16.84 -11.73 -3.18
C HIS A 143 -15.62 -11.56 -4.10
N PRO A 144 -15.78 -11.32 -5.42
CA PRO A 144 -14.65 -11.19 -6.35
C PRO A 144 -13.60 -10.15 -5.92
N SER A 145 -14.02 -9.06 -5.26
CA SER A 145 -13.11 -8.02 -4.76
C SER A 145 -12.09 -8.54 -3.74
N GLN A 146 -12.45 -9.54 -2.93
CA GLN A 146 -11.53 -10.19 -1.98
C GLN A 146 -10.39 -10.90 -2.70
N GLY A 147 -10.70 -11.58 -3.80
CA GLY A 147 -9.71 -12.22 -4.67
C GLY A 147 -8.75 -11.20 -5.29
N TRP A 148 -9.26 -10.06 -5.74
CA TRP A 148 -8.44 -8.97 -6.27
C TRP A 148 -7.51 -8.38 -5.22
N PHE A 149 -7.99 -8.12 -4.00
CA PHE A 149 -7.12 -7.66 -2.90
C PHE A 149 -6.06 -8.69 -2.53
N LEU A 150 -6.39 -9.99 -2.51
CA LEU A 150 -5.44 -11.06 -2.21
C LEU A 150 -4.35 -11.15 -3.30
N LEU A 151 -4.73 -11.07 -4.57
CA LEU A 151 -3.79 -11.00 -5.70
C LEU A 151 -2.90 -9.76 -5.57
N THR A 152 -3.50 -8.62 -5.24
CA THR A 152 -2.73 -7.36 -5.01
C THR A 152 -1.74 -7.53 -3.87
N ALA A 153 -2.13 -8.15 -2.75
CA ALA A 153 -1.24 -8.41 -1.62
C ALA A 153 -0.05 -9.31 -2.00
N LEU A 154 -0.28 -10.32 -2.86
CA LEU A 154 0.78 -11.17 -3.40
C LEU A 154 1.74 -10.37 -4.29
N VAL A 155 1.22 -9.60 -5.25
CA VAL A 155 2.02 -8.75 -6.14
C VAL A 155 2.79 -7.69 -5.33
N GLN A 156 2.20 -7.14 -4.28
CA GLN A 156 2.86 -6.20 -3.37
C GLN A 156 4.05 -6.84 -2.67
N SER A 157 3.95 -8.10 -2.27
CA SER A 157 5.09 -8.82 -1.66
C SER A 157 6.24 -9.03 -2.65
N ILE A 158 5.94 -9.31 -3.92
CA ILE A 158 6.93 -9.44 -5.00
C ILE A 158 7.63 -8.09 -5.23
N TRP A 159 6.83 -7.02 -5.39
CA TRP A 159 7.35 -5.66 -5.54
C TRP A 159 8.25 -5.27 -4.36
N PHE A 160 7.82 -5.55 -3.12
CA PHE A 160 8.59 -5.25 -1.92
C PHE A 160 9.94 -5.95 -1.92
N CYS A 161 9.98 -7.26 -2.20
CA CYS A 161 11.22 -8.03 -2.29
C CYS A 161 12.15 -7.50 -3.39
N TYR A 162 11.60 -7.18 -4.57
CA TYR A 162 12.39 -6.66 -5.69
C TYR A 162 12.94 -5.27 -5.38
N THR A 163 12.09 -4.37 -4.86
CA THR A 163 12.47 -3.00 -4.49
C THR A 163 13.55 -2.98 -3.40
N SER A 164 13.46 -3.86 -2.41
CA SER A 164 14.48 -4.00 -1.35
C SER A 164 15.86 -4.35 -1.92
N ARG A 165 15.93 -5.08 -3.02
CA ARG A 165 17.20 -5.34 -3.75
C ARG A 165 17.69 -4.09 -4.49
N CYS A 166 16.79 -3.38 -5.16
CA CYS A 166 17.14 -2.17 -5.90
C CYS A 166 17.66 -1.06 -4.98
N ALA A 167 17.06 -0.90 -3.79
CA ALA A 167 17.41 0.12 -2.82
C ALA A 167 18.83 -0.01 -2.26
N ARG A 168 19.50 -1.15 -2.43
CA ARG A 168 20.91 -1.32 -2.02
C ARG A 168 21.90 -0.55 -2.91
N GLY A 169 21.49 -0.13 -4.12
CA GLY A 169 22.38 0.59 -5.05
C GLY A 169 21.81 1.91 -5.57
N VAL A 170 20.60 2.29 -5.15
CA VAL A 170 19.93 3.51 -5.61
C VAL A 170 19.30 4.22 -4.40
N PRO A 171 19.50 5.55 -4.26
CA PRO A 171 18.84 6.31 -3.21
C PRO A 171 17.31 6.18 -3.29
N LEU A 172 16.65 6.19 -2.13
CA LEU A 172 15.23 5.88 -2.02
C LEU A 172 14.34 6.89 -2.76
N ILE A 173 14.66 8.20 -2.69
CA ILE A 173 13.86 9.25 -3.34
C ILE A 173 13.82 9.09 -4.86
N PRO A 174 14.95 9.00 -5.58
CA PRO A 174 14.94 8.73 -7.02
C PRO A 174 14.25 7.42 -7.39
N LEU A 175 14.45 6.35 -6.62
CA LEU A 175 13.78 5.07 -6.85
C LEU A 175 12.25 5.24 -6.78
N THR A 176 11.75 5.88 -5.72
CA THR A 176 10.33 6.15 -5.55
C THR A 176 9.79 7.05 -6.66
N THR A 177 10.51 8.11 -7.02
CA THR A 177 10.08 9.03 -8.09
C THR A 177 9.93 8.31 -9.43
N VAL A 178 10.87 7.42 -9.79
CA VAL A 178 10.77 6.61 -11.01
C VAL A 178 9.59 5.64 -10.93
N GLN A 179 9.37 5.00 -9.79
CA GLN A 179 8.22 4.11 -9.59
C GLN A 179 6.90 4.85 -9.77
N LEU A 180 6.76 6.04 -9.17
CA LEU A 180 5.57 6.88 -9.32
C LEU A 180 5.38 7.34 -10.78
N ALA A 181 6.45 7.76 -11.45
CA ALA A 181 6.38 8.19 -12.85
C ALA A 181 5.91 7.05 -13.77
N ILE A 182 6.49 5.85 -13.64
CA ILE A 182 6.08 4.68 -14.41
C ILE A 182 4.62 4.32 -14.10
N THR A 183 4.20 4.34 -12.84
CA THR A 183 2.81 4.09 -12.45
C THR A 183 1.87 5.11 -13.06
N GLY A 184 2.25 6.38 -13.04
CA GLY A 184 1.49 7.46 -13.68
C GLY A 184 1.31 7.23 -15.19
N ILE A 185 2.40 6.93 -15.90
CA ILE A 185 2.38 6.65 -17.35
C ILE A 185 1.53 5.41 -17.64
N VAL A 186 1.76 4.30 -16.93
CA VAL A 186 0.99 3.06 -17.13
C VAL A 186 -0.50 3.29 -16.88
N GLY A 187 -0.86 3.98 -15.78
CA GLY A 187 -2.26 4.29 -15.47
C GLY A 187 -2.92 5.12 -16.57
N LEU A 188 -2.27 6.19 -17.04
CA LEU A 188 -2.79 7.02 -18.14
C LEU A 188 -2.89 6.24 -19.45
N THR A 189 -1.93 5.36 -19.76
CA THR A 189 -1.96 4.53 -20.97
C THR A 189 -3.14 3.55 -20.92
N ILE A 190 -3.36 2.88 -19.78
CA ILE A 190 -4.50 1.97 -19.61
C ILE A 190 -5.80 2.76 -19.72
N SER A 191 -5.90 3.91 -19.04
CA SER A 191 -7.08 4.76 -19.10
C SER A 191 -7.41 5.16 -20.53
N ALA A 192 -6.43 5.64 -21.28
CA ALA A 192 -6.62 6.03 -22.69
C ALA A 192 -7.05 4.86 -23.58
N ALA A 193 -6.67 3.63 -23.24
CA ALA A 193 -6.99 2.45 -24.04
C ALA A 193 -8.38 1.84 -23.72
N VAL A 194 -8.82 1.89 -22.45
CA VAL A 194 -10.00 1.12 -21.99
C VAL A 194 -11.09 1.97 -21.35
N GLU A 195 -10.80 3.20 -20.93
CA GLU A 195 -11.76 4.07 -20.24
C GLU A 195 -12.29 5.17 -21.15
N ARG A 196 -13.54 5.59 -20.91
CA ARG A 196 -14.14 6.75 -21.58
C ARG A 196 -14.19 7.92 -20.61
N TRP A 197 -13.83 9.10 -21.10
CA TRP A 197 -13.79 10.34 -20.33
C TRP A 197 -15.02 11.21 -20.63
N ASP A 198 -16.20 10.56 -20.65
CA ASP A 198 -17.44 11.20 -21.13
C ASP A 198 -18.07 12.12 -20.07
N GLN A 199 -17.66 12.01 -18.81
CA GLN A 199 -18.21 12.82 -17.73
C GLN A 199 -17.30 14.01 -17.40
N PRO A 200 -17.87 15.23 -17.28
CA PRO A 200 -17.09 16.38 -16.85
C PRO A 200 -16.63 16.20 -15.40
N MET A 201 -15.38 16.50 -15.17
CA MET A 201 -14.77 16.43 -13.84
C MET A 201 -15.39 17.51 -12.93
N THR A 202 -16.06 17.09 -11.86
CA THR A 202 -16.68 18.01 -10.91
C THR A 202 -15.63 18.63 -9.97
N LEU A 203 -15.94 19.79 -9.39
CA LEU A 203 -15.05 20.45 -8.44
C LEU A 203 -14.72 19.56 -7.21
N PRO A 204 -15.68 18.82 -6.59
CA PRO A 204 -15.36 17.86 -5.54
C PRO A 204 -14.41 16.76 -5.99
N THR A 205 -14.62 16.17 -7.17
CA THR A 205 -13.74 15.13 -7.73
C THR A 205 -12.30 15.65 -7.90
N LEU A 206 -12.15 16.88 -8.41
CA LEU A 206 -10.85 17.53 -8.53
C LEU A 206 -10.20 17.75 -7.15
N GLY A 207 -10.99 18.16 -6.16
CA GLY A 207 -10.54 18.32 -4.78
C GLY A 207 -9.99 17.02 -4.20
N TRP A 208 -10.68 15.89 -4.39
CA TRP A 208 -10.22 14.57 -3.94
C TRP A 208 -8.96 14.12 -4.68
N LEU A 209 -8.86 14.39 -5.99
CA LEU A 209 -7.67 14.11 -6.76
C LEU A 209 -6.46 14.90 -6.22
N VAL A 210 -6.60 16.20 -6.03
CA VAL A 210 -5.53 17.07 -5.48
C VAL A 210 -5.13 16.63 -4.07
N ALA A 211 -6.10 16.34 -3.20
CA ALA A 211 -5.84 15.80 -1.87
C ALA A 211 -5.06 14.48 -1.92
N SER A 212 -5.41 13.59 -2.87
CA SER A 212 -4.69 12.34 -3.10
C SER A 212 -3.26 12.55 -3.55
N ILE A 213 -3.01 13.51 -4.44
CA ILE A 213 -1.66 13.85 -4.95
C ILE A 213 -0.80 14.44 -3.83
N VAL A 214 -1.30 15.51 -3.20
CA VAL A 214 -0.52 16.33 -2.27
C VAL A 214 -0.41 15.66 -0.91
N ILE A 215 -1.55 15.26 -0.33
CA ILE A 215 -1.61 14.76 1.04
C ILE A 215 -1.30 13.25 1.06
N ALA A 216 -2.14 12.44 0.39
CA ALA A 216 -2.06 10.98 0.52
C ALA A 216 -0.87 10.35 -0.22
N THR A 217 -0.20 11.07 -1.12
CA THR A 217 0.98 10.58 -1.81
C THR A 217 2.22 11.39 -1.40
N SER A 218 2.33 12.65 -1.79
CA SER A 218 3.58 13.40 -1.66
C SER A 218 3.95 13.69 -0.21
N LEU A 219 3.03 14.23 0.59
CA LEU A 219 3.25 14.52 2.01
C LEU A 219 3.47 13.22 2.80
N ARG A 220 2.62 12.20 2.58
CA ARG A 220 2.75 10.89 3.23
C ARG A 220 4.15 10.30 3.02
N PHE A 221 4.62 10.22 1.77
CA PHE A 221 5.96 9.68 1.49
C PHE A 221 7.06 10.52 2.14
N GLY A 222 6.96 11.84 2.11
CA GLY A 222 7.91 12.73 2.77
C GLY A 222 8.00 12.48 4.28
N LEU A 223 6.86 12.41 4.97
CA LEU A 223 6.78 12.12 6.40
C LEU A 223 7.31 10.73 6.73
N GLN A 224 6.90 9.71 5.94
CA GLN A 224 7.34 8.33 6.11
C GLN A 224 8.85 8.19 5.99
N MET A 225 9.45 8.77 4.94
CA MET A 225 10.90 8.70 4.71
C MET A 225 11.68 9.40 5.83
N LYS A 226 11.22 10.60 6.26
CA LYS A 226 11.84 11.31 7.37
C LYS A 226 11.68 10.57 8.69
N GLY A 227 10.50 9.99 8.94
CA GLY A 227 10.25 9.17 10.12
C GLY A 227 11.12 7.92 10.14
N GLN A 228 11.15 7.14 9.05
CA GLN A 228 11.95 5.91 8.95
C GLN A 228 13.47 6.14 9.09
N LYS A 229 13.96 7.32 8.70
CA LYS A 229 15.38 7.66 8.83
C LYS A 229 15.85 7.72 10.28
N TYR A 230 14.97 8.12 11.22
CA TYR A 230 15.33 8.39 12.61
C TYR A 230 14.61 7.50 13.63
N ALA A 231 13.57 6.77 13.22
CA ALA A 231 12.87 5.82 14.08
C ALA A 231 13.64 4.52 14.25
N ALA A 232 13.47 3.89 15.40
CA ALA A 232 13.89 2.51 15.57
C ALA A 232 13.10 1.60 14.62
N VAL A 233 13.75 0.62 14.01
CA VAL A 233 13.14 -0.30 13.03
C VAL A 233 11.89 -0.99 13.62
N ALA A 234 11.96 -1.35 14.91
CA ALA A 234 10.84 -1.95 15.63
C ALA A 234 9.63 -1.02 15.73
N SER A 235 9.85 0.25 16.16
CA SER A 235 8.78 1.27 16.23
C SER A 235 8.14 1.50 14.88
N ALA A 236 8.95 1.75 13.84
CA ALA A 236 8.45 1.97 12.50
C ALA A 236 7.60 0.80 12.00
N ALA A 237 8.06 -0.43 12.26
CA ALA A 237 7.35 -1.64 11.86
C ALA A 237 5.98 -1.78 12.55
N ILE A 238 5.91 -1.50 13.86
CA ILE A 238 4.66 -1.58 14.64
C ILE A 238 3.68 -0.50 14.18
N ILE A 239 4.14 0.75 14.05
CA ILE A 239 3.29 1.88 13.65
C ILE A 239 2.67 1.63 12.27
N MET A 240 3.45 1.16 11.30
CA MET A 240 2.95 0.93 9.95
C MET A 240 1.96 -0.25 9.84
N VAL A 241 2.01 -1.21 10.76
CA VAL A 241 1.01 -2.31 10.83
C VAL A 241 -0.37 -1.80 11.26
N LEU A 242 -0.46 -0.62 11.87
CA LEU A 242 -1.74 -0.04 12.29
C LEU A 242 -2.54 0.57 11.12
N GLU A 243 -1.96 0.70 9.92
CA GLU A 243 -2.66 1.26 8.76
C GLU A 243 -4.02 0.59 8.48
N PRO A 244 -4.16 -0.75 8.43
CA PRO A 244 -5.45 -1.38 8.20
C PRO A 244 -6.49 -1.05 9.28
N LEU A 245 -6.07 -1.01 10.55
CA LEU A 245 -6.95 -0.65 11.65
C LEU A 245 -7.46 0.79 11.51
N LEU A 246 -6.56 1.72 11.19
CA LEU A 246 -6.91 3.12 10.96
C LEU A 246 -7.81 3.28 9.74
N THR A 247 -7.60 2.47 8.69
CA THR A 247 -8.47 2.47 7.49
C THR A 247 -9.89 2.00 7.84
N VAL A 248 -10.02 0.95 8.67
CA VAL A 248 -11.34 0.50 9.18
C VAL A 248 -12.04 1.60 9.97
N ILE A 249 -11.32 2.24 10.90
CA ILE A 249 -11.87 3.34 11.70
C ILE A 249 -12.30 4.49 10.78
N ALA A 250 -11.46 4.86 9.83
CA ALA A 250 -11.76 5.93 8.88
C ALA A 250 -12.97 5.59 8.00
N ALA A 251 -13.08 4.34 7.51
CA ALA A 251 -14.22 3.88 6.72
C ALA A 251 -15.54 3.84 7.55
N ALA A 252 -15.44 3.41 8.80
CA ALA A 252 -16.59 3.43 9.71
C ALA A 252 -17.09 4.85 9.99
N LEU A 253 -16.17 5.80 10.20
CA LEU A 253 -16.51 7.19 10.47
C LEU A 253 -17.04 7.92 9.22
N TRP A 254 -16.51 7.62 8.03
CA TRP A 254 -16.85 8.32 6.81
C TRP A 254 -18.06 7.73 6.09
N TYR A 255 -18.11 6.41 5.96
CA TYR A 255 -19.16 5.69 5.23
C TYR A 255 -20.20 5.05 6.13
N GLY A 256 -20.02 5.08 7.45
CA GLY A 256 -20.86 4.32 8.37
C GLY A 256 -20.67 2.80 8.22
N GLU A 257 -19.52 2.34 7.71
CA GLU A 257 -19.27 0.91 7.54
C GLU A 257 -19.38 0.18 8.87
N GLN A 258 -20.31 -0.76 8.95
CA GLN A 258 -20.44 -1.67 10.10
C GLN A 258 -19.81 -3.01 9.72
N LEU A 259 -18.72 -3.34 10.39
CA LEU A 259 -18.12 -4.66 10.24
C LEU A 259 -18.75 -5.61 11.27
N PRO A 260 -19.31 -6.75 10.83
CA PRO A 260 -19.74 -7.80 11.74
C PRO A 260 -18.61 -8.22 12.68
N LEU A 261 -18.94 -8.61 13.90
CA LEU A 261 -17.95 -9.03 14.91
C LEU A 261 -16.98 -10.09 14.40
N GLN A 262 -17.48 -11.03 13.58
CA GLN A 262 -16.66 -12.05 12.91
C GLN A 262 -15.53 -11.44 12.08
N LYS A 263 -15.81 -10.40 11.30
CA LYS A 263 -14.80 -9.71 10.46
C LYS A 263 -13.81 -8.93 11.32
N ILE A 264 -14.26 -8.32 12.39
CA ILE A 264 -13.38 -7.65 13.36
C ILE A 264 -12.41 -8.65 13.98
N ILE A 265 -12.89 -9.80 14.45
CA ILE A 265 -12.06 -10.87 15.00
C ILE A 265 -11.04 -11.34 13.94
N GLY A 266 -11.49 -11.59 12.70
CA GLY A 266 -10.61 -11.99 11.61
C GLY A 266 -9.50 -10.98 11.35
N GLY A 267 -9.82 -9.69 11.28
CA GLY A 267 -8.86 -8.61 11.12
C GLY A 267 -7.87 -8.51 12.28
N VAL A 268 -8.35 -8.61 13.50
CA VAL A 268 -7.50 -8.63 14.71
C VAL A 268 -6.53 -9.80 14.69
N LEU A 269 -6.97 -11.00 14.31
CA LEU A 269 -6.08 -12.17 14.18
C LEU A 269 -4.97 -11.94 13.15
N ILE A 270 -5.29 -11.35 12.01
CA ILE A 270 -4.28 -10.98 10.99
C ILE A 270 -3.25 -10.01 11.57
N LEU A 271 -3.69 -8.96 12.28
CA LEU A 271 -2.79 -8.01 12.92
C LEU A 271 -1.93 -8.66 14.01
N VAL A 272 -2.52 -9.51 14.84
CA VAL A 272 -1.79 -10.26 15.89
C VAL A 272 -0.73 -11.16 15.27
N ALA A 273 -1.06 -11.89 14.19
CA ALA A 273 -0.10 -12.72 13.47
C ALA A 273 1.09 -11.89 12.94
N GLN A 274 0.82 -10.71 12.37
CA GLN A 274 1.86 -9.82 11.85
C GLN A 274 2.72 -9.22 12.97
N LEU A 275 2.11 -8.76 14.06
CA LEU A 275 2.83 -8.20 15.20
C LEU A 275 3.69 -9.27 15.88
N TRP A 276 3.14 -10.47 16.08
CA TRP A 276 3.90 -11.60 16.63
C TRP A 276 5.10 -11.97 15.74
N PHE A 277 4.87 -12.12 14.43
CA PHE A 277 5.96 -12.39 13.48
C PHE A 277 7.07 -11.33 13.58
N ARG A 278 6.71 -10.03 13.56
CA ARG A 278 7.69 -8.95 13.67
C ARG A 278 8.43 -8.97 15.01
N TRP A 279 7.71 -9.19 16.10
CA TRP A 279 8.31 -9.27 17.43
C TRP A 279 9.32 -10.42 17.55
N ARG A 280 8.99 -11.59 16.99
CA ARG A 280 9.91 -12.75 16.97
C ARG A 280 11.14 -12.47 16.10
N MET A 281 11.00 -11.72 15.01
CA MET A 281 12.13 -11.33 14.15
C MET A 281 13.06 -10.28 14.78
N LEU A 282 12.59 -9.56 15.81
CA LEU A 282 13.39 -8.56 16.53
C LEU A 282 14.11 -9.13 17.75
N LYS A 283 13.73 -10.33 18.19
CA LYS A 283 14.49 -11.04 19.22
C LYS A 283 15.73 -11.66 18.60
N PRO A 284 16.93 -11.43 19.20
CA PRO A 284 18.17 -12.03 18.75
C PRO A 284 18.15 -13.54 18.78
#